data_b1cebabdd4fa0e1b5de08e9525f59405
#
_entry.id   b1cebabdd4fa0e1b5de08e9525f59405
#
_cell.length_a   1.000
_cell.length_b   1.000
_cell.length_c   1.000
_cell.angle_alpha   90.00
_cell.angle_beta   90.00
_cell.angle_gamma   90.00
#
_symmetry.space_group_name_H-M   'P 1'
#
loop_
_entity.id
_entity.type
_entity.pdbx_description
1 polymer ?
#
loop_
_entity_poly.entity_id
_entity_poly.type
_entity_poly.pdbx_seq_one_letter_code
_entity_poly.pdbx_strand_id
1 'polypeptide(L)'
;MVAVHAVGVFCGSSVPGDPRYRDAARVLGDLIARRKVTLVYGGGSTGLMGELADAALARGGRVIGVIPAGLFAREVGHTGLTELREVTSMHERKKLMYDLSDAFVALPGGLGTLEELAEVATWSQLGLHSKPVVLLDVDGFWEPLVAQLDRMAGAGLLKPANRNLIQRTRSADEALDVIAAARPAGRKKWITAEER
;
A
#
# COMPACT_ATOMS: atom_id res chain seq x y z
N MET A 1 4.49 -21.12 2.59
CA MET A 1 4.06 -19.72 2.82
C MET A 1 5.30 -18.86 2.71
N VAL A 2 5.25 -17.78 1.93
CA VAL A 2 6.32 -16.78 1.94
C VAL A 2 6.12 -15.93 3.19
N ALA A 3 7.16 -15.82 4.02
CA ALA A 3 7.09 -14.95 5.18
C ALA A 3 6.97 -13.50 4.70
N VAL A 4 5.96 -12.77 5.14
CA VAL A 4 5.79 -11.34 4.88
C VAL A 4 6.52 -10.58 5.98
N HIS A 5 7.59 -9.89 5.62
CA HIS A 5 8.42 -9.13 6.55
C HIS A 5 8.11 -7.63 6.52
N ALA A 6 7.60 -7.13 5.40
CA ALA A 6 7.27 -5.73 5.23
C ALA A 6 6.02 -5.51 4.38
N VAL A 7 5.18 -4.55 4.77
CA VAL A 7 3.97 -4.16 4.05
C VAL A 7 4.06 -2.70 3.64
N GLY A 8 3.94 -2.44 2.34
CA GLY A 8 3.78 -1.11 1.77
C GLY A 8 2.35 -0.61 1.95
N VAL A 9 2.17 0.57 2.49
CA VAL A 9 0.83 1.16 2.69
C VAL A 9 0.72 2.47 1.94
N PHE A 10 -0.28 2.54 1.06
CA PHE A 10 -0.69 3.74 0.34
C PHE A 10 -1.92 4.34 1.01
N CYS A 11 -1.90 5.63 1.31
CA CYS A 11 -3.03 6.30 1.98
C CYS A 11 -2.98 7.82 1.75
N GLY A 12 -4.08 8.51 2.11
CA GLY A 12 -4.19 9.95 1.94
C GLY A 12 -3.26 10.74 2.87
N SER A 13 -2.65 11.81 2.33
CA SER A 13 -1.87 12.80 3.10
C SER A 13 -2.73 13.88 3.76
N SER A 14 -4.00 14.01 3.36
CA SER A 14 -4.93 14.98 3.92
C SER A 14 -5.64 14.44 5.15
N VAL A 15 -6.03 15.33 6.06
CA VAL A 15 -6.89 14.99 7.20
C VAL A 15 -8.32 14.85 6.71
N PRO A 16 -8.92 13.64 6.74
CA PRO A 16 -10.30 13.46 6.32
C PRO A 16 -11.28 14.04 7.32
N GLY A 17 -12.45 14.50 6.85
CA GLY A 17 -13.53 14.95 7.72
C GLY A 17 -14.20 13.82 8.50
N ASP A 18 -14.21 12.62 7.95
CA ASP A 18 -14.78 11.43 8.60
C ASP A 18 -13.73 10.73 9.46
N PRO A 19 -13.95 10.62 10.78
CA PRO A 19 -13.00 9.99 11.70
C PRO A 19 -12.75 8.51 11.42
N ARG A 20 -13.70 7.81 10.80
CA ARG A 20 -13.57 6.36 10.49
C ARG A 20 -12.34 6.04 9.66
N TYR A 21 -11.93 6.93 8.76
CA TYR A 21 -10.71 6.74 7.95
C TYR A 21 -9.44 6.83 8.81
N ARG A 22 -9.40 7.77 9.77
CA ARG A 22 -8.28 7.89 10.72
C ARG A 22 -8.19 6.68 11.63
N ASP A 23 -9.32 6.21 12.13
CA ASP A 23 -9.39 5.04 13.01
C ASP A 23 -8.94 3.78 12.27
N ALA A 24 -9.33 3.60 11.01
CA ALA A 24 -8.85 2.49 10.19
C ALA A 24 -7.32 2.53 9.97
N ALA A 25 -6.74 3.71 9.77
CA ALA A 25 -5.29 3.88 9.64
C ALA A 25 -4.57 3.52 10.95
N ARG A 26 -5.08 3.96 12.10
CA ARG A 26 -4.53 3.62 13.43
C ARG A 26 -4.59 2.12 13.69
N VAL A 27 -5.76 1.50 13.43
CA VAL A 27 -5.94 0.06 13.61
C VAL A 27 -4.98 -0.73 12.74
N LEU A 28 -4.80 -0.35 11.48
CA LEU A 28 -3.87 -1.02 10.58
C LEU A 28 -2.42 -0.88 11.07
N GLY A 29 -1.99 0.31 11.51
CA GLY A 29 -0.65 0.55 12.03
C GLY A 29 -0.35 -0.27 13.28
N ASP A 30 -1.27 -0.29 14.25
CA ASP A 30 -1.18 -1.10 15.47
C ASP A 30 -1.07 -2.60 15.15
N LEU A 31 -1.88 -3.11 14.23
CA LEU A 31 -1.87 -4.52 13.85
C LEU A 31 -0.61 -4.94 13.09
N ILE A 32 -0.10 -4.09 12.17
CA ILE A 32 1.18 -4.33 11.49
C ILE A 32 2.30 -4.51 12.53
N ALA A 33 2.37 -3.62 13.52
CA ALA A 33 3.37 -3.70 14.57
C ALA A 33 3.20 -4.95 15.45
N ARG A 34 1.96 -5.29 15.86
CA ARG A 34 1.66 -6.52 16.63
C ARG A 34 2.09 -7.78 15.91
N ARG A 35 1.92 -7.83 14.59
CA ARG A 35 2.35 -8.96 13.75
C ARG A 35 3.85 -8.97 13.47
N LYS A 36 4.61 -8.02 14.03
CA LYS A 36 6.06 -7.85 13.84
C LYS A 36 6.46 -7.69 12.38
N VAL A 37 5.59 -7.04 11.60
CA VAL A 37 5.82 -6.70 10.20
C VAL A 37 6.32 -5.26 10.12
N THR A 38 7.24 -4.97 9.24
CA THR A 38 7.71 -3.61 8.98
C THR A 38 6.67 -2.84 8.17
N LEU A 39 6.31 -1.65 8.63
CA LEU A 39 5.52 -0.71 7.85
C LEU A 39 6.44 0.08 6.90
N VAL A 40 6.11 0.09 5.60
CA VAL A 40 6.74 0.95 4.59
C VAL A 40 5.68 1.90 4.05
N TYR A 41 5.97 3.22 4.02
CA TYR A 41 4.98 4.20 3.59
C TYR A 41 5.63 5.49 3.06
N GLY A 42 4.83 6.47 2.67
CA GLY A 42 5.29 7.70 2.02
C GLY A 42 6.04 8.71 2.90
N GLY A 43 6.27 8.44 4.19
CA GLY A 43 7.13 9.26 5.06
C GLY A 43 6.50 10.55 5.60
N GLY A 44 5.26 10.89 5.24
CA GLY A 44 4.56 12.09 5.73
C GLY A 44 4.03 11.92 7.15
N SER A 45 3.94 13.04 7.90
CA SER A 45 3.41 13.09 9.27
C SER A 45 1.94 13.57 9.34
N THR A 46 1.32 13.89 8.22
CA THR A 46 -0.04 14.44 8.16
C THR A 46 -1.06 13.44 7.61
N GLY A 47 -2.34 13.69 7.90
CA GLY A 47 -3.45 12.89 7.40
C GLY A 47 -3.39 11.43 7.87
N LEU A 48 -3.82 10.52 7.02
CA LEU A 48 -3.79 9.08 7.33
C LEU A 48 -2.37 8.53 7.44
N MET A 49 -1.40 9.13 6.76
CA MET A 49 0.01 8.75 6.85
C MET A 49 0.56 8.90 8.26
N GLY A 50 0.31 10.06 8.91
CA GLY A 50 0.72 10.29 10.29
C GLY A 50 0.04 9.33 11.25
N GLU A 51 -1.29 9.19 11.17
CA GLU A 51 -2.07 8.31 12.04
C GLU A 51 -1.61 6.84 11.99
N LEU A 52 -1.30 6.37 10.78
CA LEU A 52 -0.80 5.02 10.53
C LEU A 52 0.59 4.80 11.17
N ALA A 53 1.51 5.74 10.92
CA ALA A 53 2.88 5.65 11.39
C ALA A 53 2.96 5.78 12.93
N ASP A 54 2.24 6.76 13.50
CA ASP A 54 2.18 6.97 14.95
C ASP A 54 1.65 5.75 15.69
N ALA A 55 0.59 5.13 15.18
CA ALA A 55 0.02 3.92 15.78
C ALA A 55 0.98 2.74 15.75
N ALA A 56 1.71 2.54 14.65
CA ALA A 56 2.73 1.50 14.56
C ALA A 56 3.91 1.76 15.50
N LEU A 57 4.39 2.99 15.57
CA LEU A 57 5.50 3.40 16.47
C LEU A 57 5.11 3.28 17.94
N ALA A 58 3.90 3.72 18.33
CA ALA A 58 3.39 3.60 19.69
C ALA A 58 3.35 2.15 20.18
N ARG A 59 3.22 1.18 19.26
CA ARG A 59 3.27 -0.25 19.55
C ARG A 59 4.69 -0.84 19.49
N GLY A 60 5.72 -0.01 19.26
CA GLY A 60 7.11 -0.46 19.10
C GLY A 60 7.41 -1.12 17.76
N GLY A 61 6.57 -0.88 16.74
CA GLY A 61 6.77 -1.40 15.39
C GLY A 61 7.91 -0.70 14.64
N ARG A 62 8.47 -1.39 13.66
CA ARG A 62 9.44 -0.81 12.73
C ARG A 62 8.72 -0.09 11.61
N VAL A 63 9.02 1.19 11.41
CA VAL A 63 8.42 2.06 10.39
C VAL A 63 9.50 2.68 9.51
N ILE A 64 9.39 2.45 8.20
CA ILE A 64 10.28 3.04 7.18
C ILE A 64 9.44 4.02 6.34
N GLY A 65 9.80 5.28 6.37
CA GLY A 65 9.25 6.31 5.49
C GLY A 65 10.15 6.53 4.27
N VAL A 66 9.54 6.75 3.11
CA VAL A 66 10.28 7.10 1.88
C VAL A 66 9.75 8.43 1.35
N ILE A 67 10.60 9.45 1.28
CA ILE A 67 10.19 10.80 0.90
C ILE A 67 11.19 11.44 -0.06
N PRO A 68 10.73 12.15 -1.13
CA PRO A 68 11.60 12.96 -1.95
C PRO A 68 12.08 14.20 -1.19
N ALA A 69 13.38 14.50 -1.26
CA ALA A 69 14.01 15.62 -0.56
C ALA A 69 13.30 16.99 -0.77
N GLY A 70 12.80 17.23 -2.00
CA GLY A 70 12.03 18.45 -2.33
C GLY A 70 10.63 18.53 -1.72
N LEU A 71 10.04 17.39 -1.30
CA LEU A 71 8.73 17.32 -0.64
C LEU A 71 8.85 17.39 0.88
N PHE A 72 10.02 17.05 1.44
CA PHE A 72 10.27 17.11 2.88
C PHE A 72 9.94 18.49 3.49
N ALA A 73 10.19 19.56 2.74
CA ALA A 73 9.89 20.93 3.17
C ALA A 73 8.40 21.32 3.04
N ARG A 74 7.60 20.59 2.24
CA ARG A 74 6.18 20.86 1.96
C ARG A 74 5.23 19.85 2.63
N GLU A 75 5.56 18.58 2.60
CA GLU A 75 4.94 17.55 3.42
C GLU A 75 5.85 17.40 4.64
N VAL A 76 5.43 17.87 5.80
CA VAL A 76 6.19 17.73 7.04
C VAL A 76 6.57 16.27 7.21
N GLY A 77 7.82 15.93 6.89
CA GLY A 77 8.35 14.58 7.05
C GLY A 77 8.23 14.14 8.51
N HIS A 78 7.92 12.88 8.72
CA HIS A 78 7.74 12.35 10.06
C HIS A 78 9.09 12.15 10.76
N THR A 79 9.37 12.93 11.81
CA THR A 79 10.68 12.95 12.50
C THR A 79 10.90 11.79 13.48
N GLY A 80 9.85 11.06 13.86
CA GLY A 80 9.89 9.97 14.85
C GLY A 80 10.02 8.57 14.27
N LEU A 81 10.28 8.42 12.96
CA LEU A 81 10.35 7.11 12.30
C LEU A 81 11.56 6.28 12.76
N THR A 82 11.43 4.96 12.67
CA THR A 82 12.59 4.05 12.84
C THR A 82 13.64 4.33 11.77
N GLU A 83 13.21 4.64 10.54
CA GLU A 83 14.08 4.96 9.41
C GLU A 83 13.35 5.87 8.42
N LEU A 84 14.02 6.94 7.98
CA LEU A 84 13.55 7.80 6.90
C LEU A 84 14.54 7.71 5.73
N ARG A 85 14.05 7.33 4.57
CA ARG A 85 14.80 7.27 3.31
C ARG A 85 14.47 8.47 2.45
N GLU A 86 15.43 9.35 2.27
CA GLU A 86 15.33 10.45 1.32
C GLU A 86 15.72 9.96 -0.08
N VAL A 87 14.94 10.36 -1.07
CA VAL A 87 15.13 10.04 -2.48
C VAL A 87 15.09 11.30 -3.33
N THR A 88 15.51 11.21 -4.59
CA THR A 88 15.65 12.39 -5.47
C THR A 88 14.41 12.66 -6.31
N SER A 89 13.52 11.68 -6.48
CA SER A 89 12.33 11.78 -7.33
C SER A 89 11.15 10.97 -6.83
N MET A 90 9.95 11.27 -7.37
CA MET A 90 8.74 10.46 -7.11
C MET A 90 8.86 9.04 -7.67
N HIS A 91 9.56 8.85 -8.79
CA HIS A 91 9.79 7.53 -9.35
C HIS A 91 10.68 6.69 -8.44
N GLU A 92 11.76 7.27 -7.94
CA GLU A 92 12.64 6.62 -6.98
C GLU A 92 11.92 6.28 -5.67
N ARG A 93 11.05 7.18 -5.16
CA ARG A 93 10.20 6.93 -3.99
C ARG A 93 9.36 5.66 -4.18
N LYS A 94 8.58 5.60 -5.25
CA LYS A 94 7.70 4.47 -5.54
C LYS A 94 8.49 3.18 -5.74
N LYS A 95 9.58 3.25 -6.50
CA LYS A 95 10.47 2.09 -6.70
C LYS A 95 11.03 1.58 -5.37
N LEU A 96 11.50 2.46 -4.50
CA LEU A 96 12.06 2.06 -3.21
C LEU A 96 11.00 1.50 -2.26
N MET A 97 9.81 2.13 -2.18
CA MET A 97 8.68 1.57 -1.42
C MET A 97 8.30 0.17 -1.92
N TYR A 98 8.27 -0.01 -3.23
CA TYR A 98 8.02 -1.32 -3.85
C TYR A 98 9.10 -2.35 -3.47
N ASP A 99 10.39 -1.99 -3.57
CA ASP A 99 11.50 -2.92 -3.30
C ASP A 99 11.53 -3.37 -1.83
N LEU A 100 11.20 -2.47 -0.91
CA LEU A 100 11.18 -2.72 0.53
C LEU A 100 9.96 -3.52 1.02
N SER A 101 8.93 -3.70 0.20
CA SER A 101 7.65 -4.30 0.60
C SER A 101 7.45 -5.69 0.01
N ASP A 102 6.84 -6.60 0.76
CA ASP A 102 6.44 -7.94 0.31
C ASP A 102 4.97 -7.99 -0.11
N ALA A 103 4.18 -7.01 0.29
CA ALA A 103 2.76 -6.87 -0.01
C ALA A 103 2.34 -5.40 0.05
N PHE A 104 1.16 -5.07 -0.47
CA PHE A 104 0.64 -3.72 -0.48
C PHE A 104 -0.78 -3.65 0.06
N VAL A 105 -1.06 -2.60 0.85
CA VAL A 105 -2.40 -2.23 1.31
C VAL A 105 -2.69 -0.80 0.90
N ALA A 106 -3.84 -0.56 0.28
CA ALA A 106 -4.34 0.78 0.01
C ALA A 106 -5.50 1.10 0.96
N LEU A 107 -5.30 2.07 1.84
CA LEU A 107 -6.33 2.75 2.62
C LEU A 107 -7.01 3.82 1.74
N PRO A 108 -8.15 4.39 2.18
CA PRO A 108 -8.74 5.56 1.54
C PRO A 108 -7.70 6.67 1.30
N GLY A 109 -7.79 7.31 0.13
CA GLY A 109 -6.85 8.36 -0.24
C GLY A 109 -7.23 9.08 -1.53
N GLY A 110 -6.37 9.99 -1.97
CA GLY A 110 -6.57 10.77 -3.17
C GLY A 110 -5.90 10.17 -4.41
N LEU A 111 -5.57 11.05 -5.37
CA LEU A 111 -4.98 10.66 -6.66
C LEU A 111 -3.63 9.95 -6.50
N GLY A 112 -2.80 10.36 -5.53
CA GLY A 112 -1.51 9.70 -5.27
C GLY A 112 -1.71 8.24 -4.85
N THR A 113 -2.64 7.98 -3.92
CA THR A 113 -2.97 6.62 -3.47
C THR A 113 -3.51 5.76 -4.62
N LEU A 114 -4.35 6.34 -5.48
CA LEU A 114 -4.89 5.64 -6.66
C LEU A 114 -3.78 5.34 -7.69
N GLU A 115 -2.87 6.26 -7.90
CA GLU A 115 -1.75 6.11 -8.82
C GLU A 115 -0.78 5.01 -8.35
N GLU A 116 -0.38 5.03 -7.07
CA GLU A 116 0.48 4.01 -6.47
C GLU A 116 -0.16 2.61 -6.53
N LEU A 117 -1.45 2.52 -6.23
CA LEU A 117 -2.24 1.29 -6.35
C LEU A 117 -2.27 0.76 -7.78
N ALA A 118 -2.56 1.63 -8.75
CA ALA A 118 -2.65 1.26 -10.16
C ALA A 118 -1.30 0.80 -10.70
N GLU A 119 -0.20 1.44 -10.29
CA GLU A 119 1.15 1.08 -10.69
C GLU A 119 1.52 -0.33 -10.21
N VAL A 120 1.38 -0.63 -8.91
CA VAL A 120 1.73 -1.97 -8.38
C VAL A 120 0.82 -3.05 -8.95
N ALA A 121 -0.47 -2.77 -9.17
CA ALA A 121 -1.39 -3.70 -9.81
C ALA A 121 -1.01 -3.97 -11.28
N THR A 122 -0.62 -2.94 -12.02
CA THR A 122 -0.13 -3.06 -13.40
C THR A 122 1.16 -3.88 -13.46
N TRP A 123 2.11 -3.63 -12.56
CA TRP A 123 3.35 -4.41 -12.50
C TRP A 123 3.08 -5.89 -12.17
N SER A 124 2.12 -6.17 -11.29
CA SER A 124 1.66 -7.54 -11.05
C SER A 124 1.02 -8.17 -12.29
N GLN A 125 0.18 -7.40 -13.02
CA GLN A 125 -0.42 -7.84 -14.28
C GLN A 125 0.64 -8.21 -15.33
N LEU A 126 1.72 -7.42 -15.43
CA LEU A 126 2.85 -7.65 -16.33
C LEU A 126 3.78 -8.78 -15.86
N GLY A 127 3.55 -9.35 -14.68
CA GLY A 127 4.36 -10.45 -14.14
C GLY A 127 5.70 -9.98 -13.55
N LEU A 128 5.88 -8.68 -13.30
CA LEU A 128 7.07 -8.13 -12.66
C LEU A 128 7.16 -8.56 -11.20
N HIS A 129 6.02 -8.84 -10.56
CA HIS A 129 5.93 -9.39 -9.22
C HIS A 129 4.66 -10.23 -9.02
N SER A 130 4.62 -10.91 -7.86
CA SER A 130 3.44 -11.64 -7.36
C SER A 130 3.05 -11.21 -5.93
N LYS A 131 3.46 -10.01 -5.51
CA LYS A 131 3.15 -9.46 -4.20
C LYS A 131 1.65 -9.21 -4.11
N PRO A 132 0.96 -9.58 -3.01
CA PRO A 132 -0.46 -9.29 -2.81
C PRO A 132 -0.75 -7.79 -2.82
N VAL A 133 -1.89 -7.40 -3.39
CA VAL A 133 -2.39 -6.02 -3.39
C VAL A 133 -3.80 -6.03 -2.83
N VAL A 134 -4.01 -5.32 -1.72
CA VAL A 134 -5.25 -5.33 -0.96
C VAL A 134 -5.80 -3.92 -0.79
N LEU A 135 -7.09 -3.74 -1.07
CA LEU A 135 -7.85 -2.56 -0.67
C LEU A 135 -8.41 -2.78 0.73
N LEU A 136 -8.05 -1.96 1.67
CA LEU A 136 -8.76 -1.87 2.95
C LEU A 136 -9.92 -0.88 2.80
N ASP A 137 -11.10 -1.44 2.62
CA ASP A 137 -12.30 -0.68 2.33
C ASP A 137 -12.98 -0.23 3.62
N VAL A 138 -13.00 1.07 3.82
CA VAL A 138 -13.66 1.71 4.96
C VAL A 138 -14.98 2.30 4.46
N ASP A 139 -16.07 1.76 4.94
CA ASP A 139 -17.44 2.24 4.66
C ASP A 139 -17.76 2.39 3.15
N GLY A 140 -17.27 1.46 2.33
CA GLY A 140 -17.58 1.45 0.91
C GLY A 140 -16.75 2.43 0.06
N PHE A 141 -15.72 3.06 0.62
CA PHE A 141 -14.88 4.03 -0.11
C PHE A 141 -14.35 3.49 -1.44
N TRP A 142 -13.98 2.21 -1.48
CA TRP A 142 -13.45 1.56 -2.68
C TRP A 142 -14.50 0.91 -3.58
N GLU A 143 -15.79 0.93 -3.19
CA GLU A 143 -16.86 0.33 -4.02
C GLU A 143 -16.92 0.87 -5.45
N PRO A 144 -16.83 2.19 -5.69
CA PRO A 144 -16.84 2.73 -7.06
C PRO A 144 -15.65 2.24 -7.89
N LEU A 145 -14.47 2.11 -7.30
CA LEU A 145 -13.28 1.60 -7.99
C LEU A 145 -13.45 0.11 -8.34
N VAL A 146 -13.95 -0.67 -7.39
CA VAL A 146 -14.22 -2.10 -7.59
C VAL A 146 -15.24 -2.28 -8.72
N ALA A 147 -16.33 -1.51 -8.72
CA ALA A 147 -17.33 -1.53 -9.79
C ALA A 147 -16.74 -1.14 -11.15
N GLN A 148 -15.82 -0.16 -11.18
CA GLN A 148 -15.12 0.23 -12.40
C GLN A 148 -14.23 -0.90 -12.93
N LEU A 149 -13.49 -1.59 -12.05
CA LEU A 149 -12.67 -2.74 -12.43
C LEU A 149 -13.52 -3.91 -12.95
N ASP A 150 -14.68 -4.16 -12.34
CA ASP A 150 -15.64 -5.17 -12.79
C ASP A 150 -16.21 -4.83 -14.17
N ARG A 151 -16.51 -3.54 -14.42
CA ARG A 151 -16.94 -3.06 -15.73
C ARG A 151 -15.85 -3.24 -16.79
N MET A 152 -14.58 -2.95 -16.47
CA MET A 152 -13.45 -3.21 -17.36
C MET A 152 -13.34 -4.69 -17.71
N ALA A 153 -13.54 -5.57 -16.73
CA ALA A 153 -13.51 -7.01 -16.96
C ALA A 153 -14.69 -7.47 -17.83
N GLY A 154 -15.90 -7.01 -17.55
CA GLY A 154 -17.11 -7.31 -18.35
C GLY A 154 -17.03 -6.78 -19.78
N ALA A 155 -16.34 -5.67 -20.01
CA ALA A 155 -16.10 -5.11 -21.34
C ALA A 155 -14.91 -5.78 -22.08
N GLY A 156 -14.24 -6.75 -21.48
CA GLY A 156 -13.09 -7.44 -22.09
C GLY A 156 -11.78 -6.63 -22.10
N LEU A 157 -11.74 -5.46 -21.44
CA LEU A 157 -10.58 -4.59 -21.34
C LEU A 157 -9.61 -5.01 -20.23
N LEU A 158 -10.08 -5.78 -19.25
CA LEU A 158 -9.31 -6.36 -18.17
C LEU A 158 -9.58 -7.88 -18.12
N LYS A 159 -8.51 -8.68 -18.17
CA LYS A 159 -8.69 -10.15 -18.05
C LYS A 159 -9.21 -10.50 -16.65
N PRO A 160 -10.15 -11.44 -16.48
CA PRO A 160 -10.67 -11.84 -15.16
C PRO A 160 -9.56 -12.22 -14.16
N ALA A 161 -8.51 -12.90 -14.62
CA ALA A 161 -7.35 -13.23 -13.79
C ALA A 161 -6.61 -11.98 -13.28
N ASN A 162 -6.62 -10.88 -14.03
CA ASN A 162 -5.99 -9.62 -13.63
C ASN A 162 -6.91 -8.80 -12.72
N ARG A 163 -8.26 -8.91 -12.90
CA ARG A 163 -9.22 -8.31 -11.96
C ARG A 163 -9.01 -8.81 -10.52
N ASN A 164 -8.68 -10.08 -10.37
CA ASN A 164 -8.44 -10.72 -9.07
C ASN A 164 -7.10 -10.37 -8.43
N LEU A 165 -6.26 -9.54 -9.08
CA LEU A 165 -5.00 -9.05 -8.50
C LEU A 165 -5.23 -8.10 -7.34
N ILE A 166 -6.31 -7.32 -7.40
CA ILE A 166 -6.69 -6.37 -6.37
C ILE A 166 -7.79 -7.02 -5.54
N GLN A 167 -7.48 -7.37 -4.31
CA GLN A 167 -8.42 -7.94 -3.36
C GLN A 167 -9.00 -6.84 -2.48
N ARG A 168 -10.27 -6.97 -2.10
CA ARG A 168 -10.95 -6.02 -1.22
C ARG A 168 -11.26 -6.69 0.11
N THR A 169 -10.93 -6.02 1.20
CA THR A 169 -11.23 -6.44 2.58
C THR A 169 -11.91 -5.31 3.33
N ARG A 170 -12.61 -5.64 4.40
CA ARG A 170 -13.35 -4.66 5.21
C ARG A 170 -12.74 -4.39 6.58
N SER A 171 -11.71 -5.14 6.95
CA SER A 171 -10.99 -4.93 8.20
C SER A 171 -9.48 -5.09 8.00
N ALA A 172 -8.70 -4.46 8.88
CA ALA A 172 -7.25 -4.54 8.84
C ALA A 172 -6.74 -5.96 9.16
N ASP A 173 -7.41 -6.70 10.04
CA ASP A 173 -7.09 -8.11 10.31
C ASP A 173 -7.26 -8.96 9.07
N GLU A 174 -8.41 -8.86 8.39
CA GLU A 174 -8.68 -9.57 7.14
C GLU A 174 -7.64 -9.22 6.07
N ALA A 175 -7.26 -7.94 5.93
CA ALA A 175 -6.24 -7.53 4.98
C ALA A 175 -4.90 -8.20 5.24
N LEU A 176 -4.44 -8.23 6.48
CA LEU A 176 -3.18 -8.87 6.85
C LEU A 176 -3.25 -10.41 6.76
N ASP A 177 -4.42 -11.02 6.99
CA ASP A 177 -4.63 -12.46 6.83
C ASP A 177 -4.59 -12.86 5.35
N VAL A 178 -5.24 -12.09 4.47
CA VAL A 178 -5.15 -12.26 3.01
C VAL A 178 -3.71 -12.18 2.53
N ILE A 179 -2.94 -11.21 3.02
CA ILE A 179 -1.52 -11.07 2.71
C ILE A 179 -0.71 -12.27 3.19
N ALA A 180 -0.92 -12.73 4.43
CA ALA A 180 -0.21 -13.86 5.00
C ALA A 180 -0.55 -15.20 4.31
N ALA A 181 -1.77 -15.34 3.80
CA ALA A 181 -2.23 -16.53 3.08
C ALA A 181 -1.82 -16.55 1.60
N ALA A 182 -1.37 -15.42 1.06
CA ALA A 182 -1.04 -15.31 -0.35
C ALA A 182 0.09 -16.27 -0.75
N ARG A 183 -0.10 -16.92 -1.89
CA ARG A 183 0.91 -17.79 -2.51
C ARG A 183 1.44 -17.11 -3.77
N PRO A 184 2.74 -17.16 -4.04
CA PRO A 184 3.27 -16.66 -5.30
C PRO A 184 2.55 -17.34 -6.46
N ALA A 185 1.79 -16.58 -7.23
CA ALA A 185 1.22 -17.12 -8.45
C ALA A 185 2.38 -17.37 -9.43
N GLY A 186 2.56 -18.61 -9.87
CA GLY A 186 3.52 -18.97 -10.91
C GLY A 186 3.09 -18.40 -12.27
N ARG A 187 3.20 -17.08 -12.44
CA ARG A 187 2.86 -16.39 -13.69
C ARG A 187 4.05 -16.42 -14.65
N LYS A 188 3.78 -16.67 -15.94
CA LYS A 188 4.76 -16.43 -16.98
C LYS A 188 5.13 -14.95 -16.98
N LYS A 189 6.40 -14.64 -16.77
CA LYS A 189 6.93 -13.29 -16.86
C LYS A 189 6.87 -12.84 -18.32
N TRP A 190 6.27 -11.68 -18.57
CA TRP A 190 6.24 -11.06 -19.91
C TRP A 190 7.53 -10.29 -20.17
N ILE A 191 8.25 -9.91 -19.11
CA ILE A 191 9.47 -9.10 -19.13
C ILE A 191 10.57 -9.89 -18.42
N THR A 192 11.76 -9.95 -19.00
CA THR A 192 12.93 -10.61 -18.43
C THR A 192 13.54 -9.79 -17.27
N ALA A 193 14.46 -10.41 -16.50
CA ALA A 193 15.14 -9.70 -15.41
C ALA A 193 16.04 -8.53 -15.92
N GLU A 194 16.45 -8.58 -17.20
CA GLU A 194 17.29 -7.55 -17.84
C GLU A 194 16.50 -6.34 -18.31
N GLU A 195 15.16 -6.46 -18.45
CA GLU A 195 14.25 -5.39 -18.88
C GLU A 195 13.54 -4.69 -17.70
N ARG A 196 14.00 -4.92 -16.45
CA ARG A 196 13.39 -4.38 -15.22
C ARG A 196 13.98 -3.06 -14.76
#